data_758c43bc077c5a009e8f6300dc29b993
#
_entry.id   758c43bc077c5a009e8f6300dc29b993
#
_cell.length_a   1.000
_cell.length_b   1.000
_cell.length_c   1.000
_cell.angle_alpha   90.00
_cell.angle_beta   90.00
_cell.angle_gamma   90.00
#
_symmetry.space_group_name_H-M   'P 1'
#
loop_
_entity.id
_entity.type
_entity.pdbx_description
1 polymer ?
#
loop_
_entity_poly.entity_id
_entity_poly.type
_entity_poly.pdbx_seq_one_letter_code
_entity_poly.pdbx_strand_id
1 'polypeptide(L)'
;MLRGITAVAILTLLVGCATPTPSVVPSASATPSLEPTQVPTPTVAPPASFPLAVVTGLTNLKSTISIDELVTLARRRQLLLPCGITDIQPEIPSIGPCVAADQIVGEVRADQELVALLPPALVEPASKVLPIAGDGPFDLFGPDLFGDPEARALPYPIIGSAPVDGPDALDPSWIAHDESQVWTMTAIGSLCADRVAAYQAVTLGKGWDWPFNGGTAEYTGPPFLNPNPPAGISQYPIVKAVETGNDGLTASISRRSDIALVDHKCPIVRDGDWVQNRTGPPSLSIPETVVSRWEDFLGVDAVYLAADHQSDRGVSGIRSTLEILREHGIPHTGLGMDIDEAVEPAYVEVAGLKVAFVSWNEVLGPTHAGPTTPGVAWLTEENVNAAVGRARAASADLIICDPQWWGGDEYHPDLWASQLEAVEWMDAAGCDQIIGGGLHVTGGLFLRQHPNGVSLIQAGPGNYMYGQPWWQQTQEGVILDLTFRGTTLVSIRFHPYVMLLNARPSLTDPEGDGHYVLERIWDASDIEY
;
A
#
# COMPACT_ATOMS: atom_id res chain seq x y z
N MET A 1 2.78 -18.56 48.71
CA MET A 1 1.97 -19.64 49.30
C MET A 1 1.73 -20.69 48.25
N LEU A 2 2.12 -21.91 48.59
CA LEU A 2 2.12 -23.14 47.80
C LEU A 2 0.73 -23.63 47.38
N ARG A 3 0.68 -24.32 46.23
CA ARG A 3 0.19 -25.71 45.95
C ARG A 3 -0.12 -25.79 44.45
N GLY A 4 0.46 -26.54 43.65
CA GLY A 4 0.96 -27.89 43.43
C GLY A 4 -0.13 -28.96 43.35
N ILE A 5 -0.52 -29.41 42.13
CA ILE A 5 -1.20 -30.69 41.97
C ILE A 5 -0.67 -31.36 40.69
N THR A 6 -0.02 -32.50 40.93
CA THR A 6 0.49 -33.47 39.95
C THR A 6 -0.62 -34.48 39.61
N ALA A 7 -0.86 -34.79 38.35
CA ALA A 7 -1.72 -35.89 37.95
C ALA A 7 -0.87 -37.00 37.32
N VAL A 8 -1.00 -38.20 37.89
CA VAL A 8 -0.37 -39.46 37.49
C VAL A 8 -1.28 -40.20 36.53
N ALA A 9 -0.75 -40.64 35.39
CA ALA A 9 -1.41 -41.52 34.45
C ALA A 9 -1.06 -42.99 34.76
N ILE A 10 -2.07 -43.81 34.92
CA ILE A 10 -1.96 -45.27 35.16
C ILE A 10 -2.13 -45.98 33.82
N LEU A 11 -1.14 -46.79 33.45
CA LEU A 11 -1.11 -47.68 32.31
C LEU A 11 -1.63 -49.06 32.72
N THR A 12 -2.70 -49.55 32.12
CA THR A 12 -3.24 -50.90 32.34
C THR A 12 -2.95 -51.81 31.14
N LEU A 13 -2.11 -52.79 31.35
CA LEU A 13 -1.87 -53.93 30.44
C LEU A 13 -2.96 -54.97 30.61
N LEU A 14 -3.57 -55.41 29.50
CA LEU A 14 -4.41 -56.60 29.45
C LEU A 14 -3.74 -57.64 28.57
N VAL A 15 -3.43 -58.78 29.21
CA VAL A 15 -2.93 -60.01 28.58
C VAL A 15 -4.15 -60.85 28.24
N GLY A 16 -4.31 -61.27 26.97
CA GLY A 16 -5.36 -62.17 26.51
C GLY A 16 -4.76 -63.48 26.03
N CYS A 17 -5.23 -64.57 26.64
CA CYS A 17 -4.84 -65.98 26.33
C CYS A 17 -5.40 -66.48 25.01
N ALA A 18 -4.56 -67.21 24.28
CA ALA A 18 -4.92 -67.97 23.07
C ALA A 18 -5.52 -69.34 23.41
N THR A 19 -6.55 -69.78 22.68
CA THR A 19 -7.04 -71.13 22.63
C THR A 19 -6.89 -71.75 21.23
N PRO A 20 -6.62 -73.04 21.10
CA PRO A 20 -6.19 -73.66 19.84
C PRO A 20 -7.36 -74.07 18.93
N THR A 21 -7.15 -73.97 17.64
CA THR A 21 -8.05 -74.41 16.54
C THR A 21 -7.99 -75.91 16.24
N PRO A 22 -9.08 -76.50 15.81
CA PRO A 22 -9.02 -77.88 15.23
C PRO A 22 -8.80 -77.80 13.71
N SER A 23 -7.98 -78.77 13.26
CA SER A 23 -7.56 -79.01 11.89
C SER A 23 -8.70 -79.55 11.04
N VAL A 24 -8.95 -79.03 9.85
CA VAL A 24 -9.85 -79.66 8.85
C VAL A 24 -9.05 -79.89 7.57
N VAL A 25 -9.21 -81.13 7.06
CA VAL A 25 -8.54 -81.69 5.89
C VAL A 25 -9.07 -81.08 4.59
N PRO A 26 -8.22 -80.91 3.54
CA PRO A 26 -8.61 -80.22 2.30
C PRO A 26 -9.42 -81.14 1.36
N SER A 27 -10.51 -80.56 0.83
CA SER A 27 -11.27 -81.18 -0.28
C SER A 27 -10.89 -80.49 -1.59
N ALA A 28 -10.96 -81.27 -2.64
CA ALA A 28 -10.36 -81.10 -3.95
C ALA A 28 -10.70 -79.79 -4.71
N SER A 29 -9.69 -79.38 -5.39
CA SER A 29 -9.50 -78.47 -6.52
C SER A 29 -10.72 -78.19 -7.40
N ALA A 30 -11.14 -76.94 -7.41
CA ALA A 30 -11.84 -76.33 -8.55
C ALA A 30 -10.92 -75.30 -9.18
N THR A 31 -10.66 -75.41 -10.45
CA THR A 31 -9.85 -74.48 -11.26
C THR A 31 -10.56 -73.13 -11.28
N PRO A 32 -9.93 -72.05 -10.84
CA PRO A 32 -10.54 -70.74 -10.96
C PRO A 32 -10.51 -70.26 -12.43
N SER A 33 -11.70 -69.98 -12.97
CA SER A 33 -11.88 -69.22 -14.18
C SER A 33 -11.29 -67.82 -13.95
N LEU A 34 -10.32 -67.47 -14.74
CA LEU A 34 -9.77 -66.06 -14.76
C LEU A 34 -10.85 -65.16 -15.37
N GLU A 35 -11.66 -64.51 -14.53
CA GLU A 35 -12.37 -63.32 -14.96
C GLU A 35 -11.34 -62.27 -15.43
N PRO A 36 -11.58 -61.58 -16.54
CA PRO A 36 -10.70 -60.51 -16.99
C PRO A 36 -10.68 -59.43 -15.92
N THR A 37 -9.52 -59.19 -15.31
CA THR A 37 -9.28 -58.09 -14.40
C THR A 37 -9.64 -56.81 -15.16
N GLN A 38 -10.75 -56.16 -14.81
CA GLN A 38 -11.03 -54.82 -15.31
C GLN A 38 -9.89 -53.90 -14.85
N VAL A 39 -9.13 -53.43 -15.82
CA VAL A 39 -8.17 -52.35 -15.59
C VAL A 39 -8.99 -51.18 -15.06
N PRO A 40 -8.71 -50.66 -13.84
CA PRO A 40 -9.46 -49.51 -13.34
C PRO A 40 -9.27 -48.36 -14.36
N THR A 41 -10.38 -47.88 -14.87
CA THR A 41 -10.39 -46.65 -15.68
C THR A 41 -9.72 -45.55 -14.82
N PRO A 42 -8.70 -44.86 -15.29
CA PRO A 42 -8.06 -43.79 -14.52
C PRO A 42 -9.15 -42.79 -14.14
N THR A 43 -9.40 -42.64 -12.85
CA THR A 43 -10.30 -41.59 -12.35
C THR A 43 -9.58 -40.29 -12.54
N VAL A 44 -10.03 -39.49 -13.50
CA VAL A 44 -9.52 -38.12 -13.69
C VAL A 44 -9.81 -37.34 -12.41
N ALA A 45 -8.79 -36.73 -11.83
CA ALA A 45 -8.98 -35.90 -10.65
C ALA A 45 -9.91 -34.69 -11.00
N PRO A 46 -10.78 -34.28 -10.08
CA PRO A 46 -11.62 -33.10 -10.33
C PRO A 46 -10.73 -31.86 -10.59
N PRO A 47 -11.18 -30.94 -11.44
CA PRO A 47 -10.44 -29.70 -11.69
C PRO A 47 -10.29 -28.89 -10.39
N ALA A 48 -9.16 -28.19 -10.24
CA ALA A 48 -8.97 -27.24 -9.17
C ALA A 48 -9.76 -25.96 -9.47
N SER A 49 -10.39 -25.39 -8.45
CA SER A 49 -11.04 -24.08 -8.54
C SER A 49 -10.25 -23.06 -7.72
N PHE A 50 -10.09 -21.86 -8.24
CA PHE A 50 -9.29 -20.79 -7.63
C PHE A 50 -9.84 -19.40 -8.02
N PRO A 51 -9.59 -18.35 -7.21
CA PRO A 51 -10.00 -17.01 -7.55
C PRO A 51 -9.24 -16.47 -8.78
N LEU A 52 -9.88 -15.56 -9.50
CA LEU A 52 -9.27 -14.81 -10.60
C LEU A 52 -9.34 -13.31 -10.31
N ALA A 53 -8.19 -12.66 -10.39
CA ALA A 53 -8.06 -11.21 -10.37
C ALA A 53 -8.37 -10.64 -11.74
N VAL A 54 -9.06 -9.51 -11.79
CA VAL A 54 -9.21 -8.70 -13.02
C VAL A 54 -8.08 -7.70 -13.05
N VAL A 55 -7.26 -7.73 -14.09
CA VAL A 55 -6.09 -6.86 -14.19
C VAL A 55 -6.04 -6.10 -15.51
N THR A 56 -5.44 -4.93 -15.47
CA THR A 56 -5.05 -4.12 -16.64
C THR A 56 -3.65 -3.55 -16.42
N GLY A 57 -3.10 -2.81 -17.38
CA GLY A 57 -1.81 -2.14 -17.20
C GLY A 57 -1.85 -1.11 -16.06
N LEU A 58 -0.75 -0.94 -15.34
CA LEU A 58 -0.66 -0.03 -14.19
C LEU A 58 -1.06 1.41 -14.54
N THR A 59 -0.71 1.88 -15.72
CA THR A 59 -1.01 3.25 -16.19
C THR A 59 -2.41 3.44 -16.75
N ASN A 60 -3.23 2.38 -16.83
CA ASN A 60 -4.62 2.50 -17.23
C ASN A 60 -5.40 3.33 -16.19
N LEU A 61 -6.21 4.29 -16.62
CA LEU A 61 -6.97 5.15 -15.73
C LEU A 61 -8.20 4.47 -15.12
N LYS A 62 -8.69 3.37 -15.74
CA LYS A 62 -9.86 2.64 -15.24
C LYS A 62 -9.72 2.28 -13.76
N SER A 63 -10.74 2.62 -12.98
CA SER A 63 -10.73 2.45 -11.52
C SER A 63 -11.53 1.23 -11.05
N THR A 64 -12.57 0.84 -11.80
CA THR A 64 -13.45 -0.30 -11.51
C THR A 64 -13.91 -0.96 -12.79
N ILE A 65 -14.51 -2.15 -12.71
CA ILE A 65 -15.11 -2.83 -13.86
C ILE A 65 -16.36 -3.60 -13.43
N SER A 66 -17.38 -3.67 -14.30
CA SER A 66 -18.55 -4.50 -14.07
C SER A 66 -18.46 -5.85 -14.76
N ILE A 67 -19.23 -6.84 -14.30
CA ILE A 67 -19.34 -8.14 -14.99
C ILE A 67 -19.88 -7.96 -16.43
N ASP A 68 -20.84 -7.07 -16.66
CA ASP A 68 -21.37 -6.78 -17.98
C ASP A 68 -20.30 -6.19 -18.92
N GLU A 69 -19.40 -5.40 -18.39
CA GLU A 69 -18.28 -4.86 -19.14
C GLU A 69 -17.26 -5.95 -19.48
N LEU A 70 -16.93 -6.85 -18.55
CA LEU A 70 -16.09 -8.03 -18.83
C LEU A 70 -16.68 -8.88 -19.96
N VAL A 71 -18.00 -9.12 -19.94
CA VAL A 71 -18.70 -9.82 -21.03
C VAL A 71 -18.57 -9.06 -22.37
N THR A 72 -18.61 -7.74 -22.32
CA THR A 72 -18.44 -6.89 -23.52
C THR A 72 -17.02 -6.96 -24.07
N LEU A 73 -16.01 -6.88 -23.20
CA LEU A 73 -14.59 -7.03 -23.54
C LEU A 73 -14.30 -8.41 -24.13
N ALA A 74 -14.85 -9.46 -23.53
CA ALA A 74 -14.73 -10.83 -24.04
C ALA A 74 -15.26 -10.94 -25.50
N ARG A 75 -16.43 -10.37 -25.80
CA ARG A 75 -17.01 -10.34 -27.15
C ARG A 75 -16.15 -9.57 -28.16
N ARG A 76 -15.42 -8.55 -27.68
CA ARG A 76 -14.48 -7.77 -28.50
C ARG A 76 -13.10 -8.39 -28.61
N ARG A 77 -12.85 -9.50 -27.91
CA ARG A 77 -11.53 -10.15 -27.77
C ARG A 77 -10.48 -9.28 -27.08
N GLN A 78 -10.94 -8.41 -26.19
CA GLN A 78 -10.13 -7.52 -25.34
C GLN A 78 -9.98 -8.08 -23.91
N LEU A 79 -10.59 -9.23 -23.61
CA LEU A 79 -10.41 -9.97 -22.35
C LEU A 79 -9.47 -11.15 -22.61
N LEU A 80 -8.34 -11.17 -21.90
CA LEU A 80 -7.31 -12.20 -21.98
C LEU A 80 -7.45 -13.20 -20.84
N LEU A 81 -7.03 -14.44 -21.09
CA LEU A 81 -7.06 -15.53 -20.13
C LEU A 81 -5.80 -16.39 -20.28
N PRO A 82 -5.14 -16.82 -19.21
CA PRO A 82 -4.07 -17.81 -19.30
C PRO A 82 -4.54 -19.13 -19.91
N CYS A 83 -3.70 -19.73 -20.76
CA CYS A 83 -3.97 -21.06 -21.25
C CYS A 83 -4.04 -22.06 -20.09
N GLY A 84 -4.98 -23.00 -20.16
CA GLY A 84 -5.22 -24.00 -19.10
C GLY A 84 -6.45 -23.73 -18.24
N ILE A 85 -6.99 -22.52 -18.20
CA ILE A 85 -8.27 -22.23 -17.53
C ILE A 85 -9.43 -22.73 -18.40
N THR A 86 -10.30 -23.57 -17.85
CA THR A 86 -11.33 -24.27 -18.61
C THR A 86 -12.75 -23.83 -18.31
N ASP A 87 -12.98 -23.23 -17.13
CA ASP A 87 -14.29 -22.75 -16.69
C ASP A 87 -14.14 -21.50 -15.86
N ILE A 88 -15.08 -20.55 -16.01
CA ILE A 88 -15.11 -19.29 -15.28
C ILE A 88 -16.53 -19.05 -14.77
N GLN A 89 -16.64 -18.67 -13.51
CA GLN A 89 -17.91 -18.32 -12.87
C GLN A 89 -17.82 -16.89 -12.28
N PRO A 90 -18.78 -15.99 -12.59
CA PRO A 90 -19.92 -16.19 -13.50
C PRO A 90 -19.49 -16.46 -14.93
N GLU A 91 -20.35 -17.12 -15.72
CA GLU A 91 -20.03 -17.47 -17.12
C GLU A 91 -19.76 -16.19 -17.95
N ILE A 92 -18.55 -16.10 -18.49
CA ILE A 92 -18.13 -15.02 -19.39
C ILE A 92 -17.99 -15.63 -20.79
N PRO A 93 -18.94 -15.41 -21.71
CA PRO A 93 -18.94 -16.03 -23.02
C PRO A 93 -17.87 -15.42 -23.94
N SER A 94 -17.38 -16.24 -24.84
CA SER A 94 -16.58 -15.80 -26.00
C SER A 94 -15.24 -15.11 -25.64
N ILE A 95 -14.59 -15.55 -24.57
CA ILE A 95 -13.21 -15.15 -24.29
C ILE A 95 -12.33 -15.48 -25.52
N GLY A 96 -11.42 -14.58 -25.84
CA GLY A 96 -10.49 -14.72 -26.95
C GLY A 96 -9.56 -15.94 -26.83
N PRO A 97 -8.61 -16.13 -27.73
CA PRO A 97 -7.59 -17.15 -27.57
C PRO A 97 -6.84 -16.93 -26.26
N CYS A 98 -6.49 -18.03 -25.57
CA CYS A 98 -5.69 -17.95 -24.37
C CYS A 98 -4.28 -17.42 -24.69
N VAL A 99 -3.66 -16.79 -23.72
CA VAL A 99 -2.29 -16.25 -23.78
C VAL A 99 -1.41 -17.04 -22.80
N ALA A 100 -0.12 -17.21 -23.12
CA ALA A 100 0.80 -17.82 -22.17
C ALA A 100 0.88 -16.96 -20.88
N ALA A 101 0.85 -17.60 -19.73
CA ALA A 101 0.71 -16.91 -18.44
C ALA A 101 1.85 -15.89 -18.18
N ASP A 102 3.06 -16.21 -18.62
CA ASP A 102 4.25 -15.34 -18.52
C ASP A 102 4.26 -14.14 -19.48
N GLN A 103 3.30 -14.06 -20.41
CA GLN A 103 3.21 -13.00 -21.41
C GLN A 103 2.05 -12.04 -21.15
N ILE A 104 1.05 -12.47 -20.36
CA ILE A 104 -0.24 -11.78 -20.27
C ILE A 104 -0.13 -10.38 -19.66
N VAL A 105 0.76 -10.19 -18.65
CA VAL A 105 1.00 -8.89 -18.03
C VAL A 105 1.66 -7.93 -19.03
N GLY A 106 2.61 -8.43 -19.82
CA GLY A 106 3.20 -7.63 -20.90
C GLY A 106 2.19 -7.15 -21.93
N GLU A 107 1.21 -8.00 -22.30
CA GLU A 107 0.15 -7.63 -23.25
C GLU A 107 -0.76 -6.51 -22.69
N VAL A 108 -1.22 -6.62 -21.42
CA VAL A 108 -2.08 -5.57 -20.82
C VAL A 108 -1.33 -4.28 -20.51
N ARG A 109 -0.01 -4.32 -20.38
CA ARG A 109 0.83 -3.11 -20.28
C ARG A 109 0.95 -2.41 -21.63
N ALA A 110 1.14 -3.18 -22.69
CA ALA A 110 1.33 -2.64 -24.05
C ALA A 110 0.05 -2.05 -24.64
N ASP A 111 -1.11 -2.53 -24.25
CA ASP A 111 -2.41 -2.10 -24.78
C ASP A 111 -3.40 -1.77 -23.65
N GLN A 112 -3.70 -0.48 -23.51
CA GLN A 112 -4.60 0.07 -22.48
C GLN A 112 -6.07 -0.38 -22.62
N GLU A 113 -6.45 -0.96 -23.78
CA GLU A 113 -7.80 -1.50 -23.99
C GLU A 113 -7.96 -2.94 -23.51
N LEU A 114 -6.85 -3.61 -23.17
CA LEU A 114 -6.86 -5.00 -22.73
C LEU A 114 -7.07 -5.11 -21.23
N VAL A 115 -7.82 -6.14 -20.87
CA VAL A 115 -8.03 -6.61 -19.49
C VAL A 115 -7.75 -8.10 -19.47
N ALA A 116 -7.20 -8.61 -18.37
CA ALA A 116 -6.97 -10.04 -18.21
C ALA A 116 -7.60 -10.56 -16.92
N LEU A 117 -7.89 -11.87 -16.91
CA LEU A 117 -8.25 -12.62 -15.70
C LEU A 117 -7.06 -13.46 -15.29
N LEU A 118 -6.45 -13.18 -14.15
CA LEU A 118 -5.23 -13.85 -13.70
C LEU A 118 -5.44 -14.62 -12.40
N PRO A 119 -4.86 -15.82 -12.25
CA PRO A 119 -4.63 -16.40 -10.95
C PRO A 119 -3.85 -15.42 -10.05
N PRO A 120 -4.13 -15.35 -8.73
CA PRO A 120 -3.51 -14.38 -7.83
C PRO A 120 -1.99 -14.40 -7.84
N ALA A 121 -1.37 -15.57 -8.03
CA ALA A 121 0.08 -15.72 -8.03
C ALA A 121 0.77 -15.04 -9.23
N LEU A 122 0.03 -14.73 -10.29
CA LEU A 122 0.54 -14.07 -11.49
C LEU A 122 0.31 -12.55 -11.48
N VAL A 123 -0.34 -12.02 -10.45
CA VAL A 123 -0.48 -10.56 -10.30
C VAL A 123 0.87 -9.98 -9.86
N GLU A 124 1.30 -8.94 -10.55
CA GLU A 124 2.58 -8.26 -10.30
C GLU A 124 2.42 -6.72 -10.37
N PRO A 125 3.35 -5.93 -9.81
CA PRO A 125 3.20 -4.47 -9.66
C PRO A 125 3.03 -3.69 -10.97
N ALA A 126 3.49 -4.21 -12.11
CA ALA A 126 3.28 -3.59 -13.42
C ALA A 126 1.84 -3.75 -13.94
N SER A 127 1.02 -4.53 -13.26
CA SER A 127 -0.42 -4.64 -13.51
C SER A 127 -1.22 -3.99 -12.39
N LYS A 128 -2.34 -3.40 -12.74
CA LYS A 128 -3.32 -2.85 -11.80
C LYS A 128 -4.51 -3.77 -11.70
N VAL A 129 -4.88 -4.14 -10.48
CA VAL A 129 -6.10 -4.90 -10.23
C VAL A 129 -7.30 -3.96 -10.23
N LEU A 130 -8.35 -4.39 -10.93
CA LEU A 130 -9.63 -3.70 -11.00
C LEU A 130 -10.65 -4.39 -10.07
N PRO A 131 -11.21 -3.68 -9.09
CA PRO A 131 -12.35 -4.19 -8.33
C PRO A 131 -13.56 -4.34 -9.23
N ILE A 132 -14.38 -5.35 -8.95
CA ILE A 132 -15.68 -5.50 -9.58
C ILE A 132 -16.64 -4.53 -8.91
N ALA A 133 -17.28 -3.65 -9.70
CA ALA A 133 -18.28 -2.72 -9.21
C ALA A 133 -19.41 -3.45 -8.48
N GLY A 134 -19.64 -3.13 -7.22
CA GLY A 134 -20.62 -3.75 -6.32
C GLY A 134 -21.87 -2.90 -6.13
N ASP A 135 -22.89 -3.50 -5.50
CA ASP A 135 -24.13 -2.80 -5.14
C ASP A 135 -24.04 -1.97 -3.84
N GLY A 136 -22.86 -1.95 -3.21
CA GLY A 136 -22.58 -1.30 -1.93
C GLY A 136 -21.66 -0.09 -2.05
N PRO A 137 -21.26 0.49 -0.92
CA PRO A 137 -20.32 1.61 -0.89
C PRO A 137 -18.88 1.21 -1.26
N PHE A 138 -18.61 -0.09 -1.39
CA PHE A 138 -17.31 -0.65 -1.71
C PHE A 138 -17.39 -1.53 -2.94
N ASP A 139 -16.39 -1.41 -3.80
CA ASP A 139 -16.19 -2.31 -4.91
C ASP A 139 -15.63 -3.65 -4.42
N LEU A 140 -15.95 -4.74 -5.13
CA LEU A 140 -15.58 -6.09 -4.75
C LEU A 140 -14.26 -6.49 -5.39
N PHE A 141 -13.20 -6.60 -4.58
CA PHE A 141 -11.97 -7.28 -4.99
C PHE A 141 -12.00 -8.78 -4.73
N GLY A 142 -12.82 -9.20 -3.84
CA GLY A 142 -12.79 -10.48 -3.17
C GLY A 142 -12.09 -10.40 -1.81
N PRO A 143 -12.17 -11.45 -0.99
CA PRO A 143 -11.56 -11.47 0.32
C PRO A 143 -10.03 -11.34 0.20
N ASP A 144 -9.42 -10.52 0.99
CA ASP A 144 -7.99 -10.33 1.18
C ASP A 144 -7.09 -10.17 -0.05
N LEU A 145 -7.54 -10.48 -1.24
CA LEU A 145 -6.66 -10.52 -2.40
C LEU A 145 -6.18 -9.12 -2.81
N PHE A 146 -6.99 -8.09 -2.58
CA PHE A 146 -6.70 -6.74 -3.06
C PHE A 146 -7.07 -5.65 -2.07
N GLY A 147 -7.03 -5.97 -0.80
CA GLY A 147 -6.81 -4.96 0.21
C GLY A 147 -7.98 -4.11 0.65
N ASP A 148 -9.21 -4.55 0.53
CA ASP A 148 -10.26 -3.99 1.35
C ASP A 148 -10.58 -4.93 2.52
N PRO A 149 -10.12 -4.64 3.75
CA PRO A 149 -10.42 -5.48 4.91
C PRO A 149 -11.91 -5.70 5.16
N GLU A 150 -12.76 -4.77 4.74
CA GLU A 150 -14.21 -4.92 4.83
C GLU A 150 -14.77 -5.91 3.81
N ALA A 151 -14.05 -6.13 2.70
CA ALA A 151 -14.39 -7.12 1.69
C ALA A 151 -13.92 -8.54 2.02
N ARG A 152 -13.07 -8.74 3.02
CA ARG A 152 -12.49 -10.04 3.40
C ARG A 152 -13.51 -11.14 3.68
N ALA A 153 -14.71 -10.77 4.13
CA ALA A 153 -15.80 -11.73 4.37
C ALA A 153 -16.65 -12.03 3.11
N LEU A 154 -16.40 -11.37 1.99
CA LEU A 154 -17.15 -11.54 0.76
C LEU A 154 -16.56 -12.67 -0.10
N PRO A 155 -17.38 -13.40 -0.87
CA PRO A 155 -16.86 -14.38 -1.82
C PRO A 155 -16.10 -13.69 -2.96
N TYR A 156 -15.10 -14.37 -3.51
CA TYR A 156 -14.43 -13.91 -4.72
C TYR A 156 -15.44 -13.70 -5.86
N PRO A 157 -15.42 -12.56 -6.55
CA PRO A 157 -16.41 -12.27 -7.59
C PRO A 157 -16.22 -13.13 -8.84
N ILE A 158 -15.01 -13.63 -9.10
CA ILE A 158 -14.69 -14.46 -10.27
C ILE A 158 -13.87 -15.67 -9.82
N ILE A 159 -14.33 -16.84 -10.22
CA ILE A 159 -13.66 -18.13 -9.95
C ILE A 159 -13.31 -18.79 -11.28
N GLY A 160 -12.06 -19.21 -11.42
CA GLY A 160 -11.59 -20.07 -12.50
C GLY A 160 -11.45 -21.52 -12.09
N SER A 161 -11.43 -22.42 -13.08
CA SER A 161 -11.12 -23.84 -12.88
C SER A 161 -10.10 -24.30 -13.91
N ALA A 162 -9.21 -25.20 -13.51
CA ALA A 162 -8.20 -25.81 -14.38
C ALA A 162 -8.02 -27.30 -14.06
N PRO A 163 -7.63 -28.14 -15.06
CA PRO A 163 -7.21 -29.50 -14.81
C PRO A 163 -6.02 -29.54 -13.86
N VAL A 164 -6.01 -30.51 -12.93
CA VAL A 164 -4.87 -30.73 -12.02
C VAL A 164 -3.79 -31.62 -12.63
N ASP A 165 -4.13 -32.33 -13.73
CA ASP A 165 -3.23 -33.26 -14.43
C ASP A 165 -3.37 -33.08 -15.96
N GLY A 166 -2.31 -33.41 -16.68
CA GLY A 166 -2.31 -33.44 -18.14
C GLY A 166 -1.62 -32.23 -18.79
N PRO A 167 -1.63 -32.14 -20.13
CA PRO A 167 -0.88 -31.12 -20.86
C PRO A 167 -1.44 -29.70 -20.70
N ASP A 168 -2.70 -29.58 -20.28
CA ASP A 168 -3.39 -28.31 -20.07
C ASP A 168 -3.49 -27.93 -18.60
N ALA A 169 -2.81 -28.68 -17.69
CA ALA A 169 -2.76 -28.34 -16.28
C ALA A 169 -1.94 -27.06 -16.06
N LEU A 170 -2.45 -26.17 -15.23
CA LEU A 170 -1.69 -25.00 -14.78
C LEU A 170 -0.61 -25.43 -13.76
N ASP A 171 0.45 -24.65 -13.67
CA ASP A 171 1.42 -24.80 -12.60
C ASP A 171 0.68 -24.68 -11.24
N PRO A 172 0.80 -25.67 -10.34
CA PRO A 172 0.14 -25.61 -9.03
C PRO A 172 0.51 -24.35 -8.21
N SER A 173 1.69 -23.79 -8.42
CA SER A 173 2.12 -22.56 -7.76
C SER A 173 1.32 -21.32 -8.20
N TRP A 174 0.78 -21.31 -9.40
CA TRP A 174 0.00 -20.19 -9.92
C TRP A 174 -1.41 -20.13 -9.33
N ILE A 175 -1.99 -21.30 -9.02
CA ILE A 175 -3.35 -21.41 -8.48
C ILE A 175 -3.36 -21.50 -6.94
N ALA A 176 -2.19 -21.66 -6.31
CA ALA A 176 -2.04 -21.61 -4.87
C ALA A 176 -2.24 -20.17 -4.37
N HIS A 177 -3.18 -19.99 -3.47
CA HIS A 177 -3.47 -18.71 -2.83
C HIS A 177 -3.69 -18.91 -1.34
N ASP A 178 -2.95 -18.16 -0.54
CA ASP A 178 -3.08 -18.12 0.92
C ASP A 178 -3.41 -16.70 1.35
N GLU A 179 -4.67 -16.45 1.66
CA GLU A 179 -5.18 -15.14 2.06
C GLU A 179 -4.49 -14.62 3.32
N SER A 180 -4.04 -15.50 4.21
CA SER A 180 -3.36 -15.09 5.45
C SER A 180 -2.00 -14.43 5.22
N GLN A 181 -1.45 -14.54 4.01
CA GLN A 181 -0.21 -13.89 3.60
C GLN A 181 -0.45 -12.53 2.93
N VAL A 182 -1.70 -12.15 2.64
CA VAL A 182 -2.02 -10.89 1.95
C VAL A 182 -2.29 -9.80 2.98
N TRP A 183 -1.65 -8.66 2.79
CA TRP A 183 -1.84 -7.48 3.62
C TRP A 183 -1.63 -6.20 2.79
N THR A 184 -2.13 -5.09 3.29
CA THR A 184 -2.13 -3.80 2.61
C THR A 184 -1.44 -2.72 3.39
N MET A 185 -0.85 -1.78 2.67
CA MET A 185 -0.27 -0.57 3.24
C MET A 185 -0.67 0.66 2.42
N THR A 186 -1.11 1.72 3.10
CA THR A 186 -1.24 3.02 2.48
C THR A 186 -0.13 3.96 2.93
N ALA A 187 0.36 4.77 1.99
CA ALA A 187 1.27 5.88 2.29
C ALA A 187 0.64 7.20 1.88
N ILE A 188 0.65 8.15 2.81
CA ILE A 188 0.12 9.50 2.66
C ILE A 188 1.29 10.46 2.66
N GLY A 189 1.29 11.40 1.72
CA GLY A 189 2.33 12.41 1.59
C GLY A 189 2.30 13.49 2.67
N SER A 190 2.94 14.60 2.40
CA SER A 190 3.23 15.65 3.38
C SER A 190 2.02 16.13 4.18
N LEU A 191 2.03 15.84 5.47
CA LEU A 191 0.99 16.21 6.41
C LEU A 191 1.54 17.18 7.47
N CYS A 192 0.98 18.39 7.52
CA CYS A 192 1.08 19.32 8.65
C CYS A 192 -0.20 20.16 8.71
N ALA A 193 -1.11 19.82 9.59
CA ALA A 193 -2.41 20.48 9.74
C ALA A 193 -2.31 21.88 10.39
N ASP A 194 -1.27 22.65 10.08
CA ASP A 194 -1.09 24.06 10.44
C ASP A 194 -1.60 24.99 9.32
N ARG A 195 -1.23 26.21 9.28
CA ARG A 195 -1.58 27.23 8.26
C ARG A 195 -3.07 27.25 7.94
N VAL A 196 -3.43 26.81 6.73
CA VAL A 196 -4.82 26.87 6.23
C VAL A 196 -5.72 25.88 6.94
N ALA A 197 -5.24 24.67 7.24
CA ALA A 197 -6.01 23.67 7.99
C ALA A 197 -6.35 24.18 9.39
N ALA A 198 -5.38 24.73 10.12
CA ALA A 198 -5.60 25.37 11.41
C ALA A 198 -6.53 26.60 11.33
N TYR A 199 -6.41 27.40 10.26
CA TYR A 199 -7.32 28.53 10.04
C TYR A 199 -8.77 28.08 9.84
N GLN A 200 -9.00 27.04 9.05
CA GLN A 200 -10.34 26.46 8.85
C GLN A 200 -10.87 25.86 10.14
N ALA A 201 -10.06 25.05 10.83
CA ALA A 201 -10.49 24.34 12.02
C ALA A 201 -10.78 25.27 13.19
N VAL A 202 -9.85 26.18 13.51
CA VAL A 202 -9.89 26.99 14.73
C VAL A 202 -10.49 28.37 14.48
N THR A 203 -9.99 29.13 13.49
CA THR A 203 -10.44 30.52 13.27
C THR A 203 -11.84 30.58 12.70
N LEU A 204 -12.16 29.68 11.74
CA LEU A 204 -13.52 29.59 11.18
C LEU A 204 -14.43 28.65 11.96
N GLY A 205 -13.92 28.00 13.02
CA GLY A 205 -14.72 27.19 13.94
C GLY A 205 -15.25 25.88 13.37
N LYS A 206 -14.61 25.34 12.31
CA LYS A 206 -15.04 24.06 11.71
C LYS A 206 -14.65 22.83 12.56
N GLY A 207 -13.70 22.99 13.50
CA GLY A 207 -13.14 21.89 14.29
C GLY A 207 -12.06 21.08 13.55
N TRP A 208 -11.28 20.32 14.33
CA TRP A 208 -10.18 19.52 13.78
C TRP A 208 -10.62 18.28 13.03
N ASP A 209 -11.88 17.85 13.13
CA ASP A 209 -12.42 16.74 12.34
C ASP A 209 -12.59 17.14 10.87
N TRP A 210 -12.87 18.42 10.60
CA TRP A 210 -13.18 18.90 9.26
C TRP A 210 -12.10 18.65 8.22
N PRO A 211 -10.79 18.86 8.47
CA PRO A 211 -9.74 18.59 7.48
C PRO A 211 -9.62 17.10 7.11
N PHE A 212 -9.95 16.21 8.03
CA PHE A 212 -9.86 14.76 7.86
C PHE A 212 -11.13 14.14 7.27
N ASN A 213 -12.23 14.87 7.22
CA ASN A 213 -13.52 14.36 6.75
C ASN A 213 -13.76 14.62 5.25
N GLY A 214 -12.69 14.65 4.42
CA GLY A 214 -12.80 14.81 2.98
C GLY A 214 -13.48 13.64 2.29
N GLY A 215 -14.30 13.93 1.28
CA GLY A 215 -15.04 12.96 0.49
C GLY A 215 -14.58 12.90 -0.95
N THR A 216 -15.49 13.17 -1.89
CA THR A 216 -15.22 13.29 -3.33
C THR A 216 -15.29 14.74 -3.80
N ALA A 217 -14.55 15.09 -4.84
CA ALA A 217 -14.51 16.42 -5.41
C ALA A 217 -14.37 16.41 -6.93
N GLU A 218 -14.85 17.48 -7.56
CA GLU A 218 -14.74 17.74 -8.99
C GLU A 218 -14.18 19.16 -9.24
N TYR A 219 -13.47 19.34 -10.35
CA TYR A 219 -12.99 20.65 -10.77
C TYR A 219 -14.12 21.46 -11.40
N THR A 220 -14.13 22.78 -11.12
CA THR A 220 -15.15 23.67 -11.64
C THR A 220 -14.52 24.93 -12.28
N GLY A 221 -14.97 25.21 -13.48
CA GLY A 221 -14.57 26.41 -14.23
C GLY A 221 -13.14 26.36 -14.77
N PRO A 222 -12.73 27.42 -15.48
CA PRO A 222 -11.40 27.48 -16.06
C PRO A 222 -10.33 27.72 -15.00
N PRO A 223 -9.06 27.35 -15.28
CA PRO A 223 -7.92 27.73 -14.44
C PRO A 223 -7.83 29.25 -14.27
N PHE A 224 -7.43 29.70 -13.09
CA PHE A 224 -7.22 31.12 -12.78
C PHE A 224 -5.91 31.31 -12.03
N LEU A 225 -5.33 32.51 -12.10
CA LEU A 225 -4.16 32.84 -11.30
C LEU A 225 -4.60 33.30 -9.92
N ASN A 226 -3.94 32.80 -8.87
CA ASN A 226 -4.19 33.28 -7.51
C ASN A 226 -3.88 34.79 -7.43
N PRO A 227 -4.85 35.66 -7.08
CA PRO A 227 -4.63 37.10 -7.04
C PRO A 227 -3.67 37.56 -5.91
N ASN A 228 -3.42 36.67 -4.92
CA ASN A 228 -2.60 36.98 -3.74
C ASN A 228 -1.57 35.87 -3.51
N PRO A 229 -0.57 35.71 -4.41
CA PRO A 229 0.47 34.72 -4.19
C PRO A 229 1.37 35.18 -3.03
N PRO A 230 2.02 34.26 -2.34
CA PRO A 230 3.09 34.57 -1.41
C PRO A 230 4.21 35.37 -2.09
N ALA A 231 4.86 36.27 -1.35
CA ALA A 231 5.96 37.05 -1.88
C ALA A 231 7.12 36.14 -2.33
N GLY A 232 7.59 36.36 -3.56
CA GLY A 232 8.70 35.59 -4.13
C GLY A 232 8.29 34.26 -4.82
N ILE A 233 7.01 33.89 -4.80
CA ILE A 233 6.50 32.72 -5.47
C ILE A 233 5.95 33.09 -6.85
N SER A 234 6.33 32.33 -7.88
CA SER A 234 5.74 32.46 -9.21
C SER A 234 4.27 32.06 -9.19
N GLN A 235 3.46 32.79 -9.96
CA GLN A 235 2.05 32.42 -10.09
C GLN A 235 1.89 31.34 -11.16
N TYR A 236 1.22 30.27 -10.77
CA TYR A 236 0.78 29.21 -11.68
C TYR A 236 -0.75 29.15 -11.71
N PRO A 237 -1.34 28.68 -12.81
CA PRO A 237 -2.79 28.44 -12.87
C PRO A 237 -3.23 27.43 -11.82
N ILE A 238 -4.36 27.71 -11.17
CA ILE A 238 -5.03 26.79 -10.26
C ILE A 238 -6.49 26.64 -10.69
N VAL A 239 -7.09 25.49 -10.36
CA VAL A 239 -8.48 25.19 -10.67
C VAL A 239 -9.29 25.24 -9.36
N LYS A 240 -10.52 25.70 -9.44
CA LYS A 240 -11.44 25.57 -8.32
C LYS A 240 -11.99 24.16 -8.29
N ALA A 241 -12.03 23.59 -7.10
CA ALA A 241 -12.71 22.32 -6.86
C ALA A 241 -13.87 22.51 -5.89
N VAL A 242 -14.88 21.70 -6.02
CA VAL A 242 -16.04 21.62 -5.13
C VAL A 242 -16.23 20.20 -4.65
N GLU A 243 -16.72 20.06 -3.44
CA GLU A 243 -17.08 18.77 -2.87
C GLU A 243 -18.34 18.24 -3.54
N THR A 244 -18.36 16.95 -3.85
CA THR A 244 -19.50 16.27 -4.47
C THR A 244 -20.19 15.27 -3.54
N GLY A 245 -19.60 14.95 -2.39
CA GLY A 245 -20.18 14.10 -1.35
C GLY A 245 -19.21 13.09 -0.75
N ASN A 246 -19.76 12.03 -0.17
CA ASN A 246 -19.03 10.90 0.42
C ASN A 246 -18.05 11.33 1.54
N ASP A 247 -18.51 12.16 2.47
CA ASP A 247 -17.72 12.64 3.62
C ASP A 247 -16.99 11.50 4.33
N GLY A 248 -15.69 11.70 4.62
CA GLY A 248 -14.82 10.74 5.28
C GLY A 248 -14.24 9.65 4.35
N LEU A 249 -14.64 9.60 3.08
CA LEU A 249 -14.17 8.56 2.16
C LEU A 249 -12.65 8.60 1.95
N THR A 250 -12.07 9.80 1.80
CA THR A 250 -10.62 9.96 1.57
C THR A 250 -9.80 9.34 2.70
N ALA A 251 -10.12 9.69 3.94
CA ALA A 251 -9.42 9.16 5.12
C ALA A 251 -9.69 7.66 5.33
N SER A 252 -10.88 7.18 4.92
CA SER A 252 -11.25 5.77 5.10
C SER A 252 -10.39 4.81 4.27
N ILE A 253 -9.80 5.26 3.16
CA ILE A 253 -8.85 4.44 2.37
C ILE A 253 -7.67 4.05 3.25
N SER A 254 -7.07 5.02 3.93
CA SER A 254 -5.97 4.77 4.86
C SER A 254 -6.39 3.95 6.06
N ARG A 255 -7.49 4.32 6.72
CA ARG A 255 -7.96 3.63 7.93
C ARG A 255 -8.30 2.14 7.70
N ARG A 256 -8.63 1.75 6.47
CA ARG A 256 -8.98 0.36 6.12
C ARG A 256 -7.77 -0.49 5.74
N SER A 257 -6.61 0.10 5.47
CA SER A 257 -5.38 -0.67 5.23
C SER A 257 -4.88 -1.33 6.51
N ASP A 258 -4.11 -2.41 6.37
CA ASP A 258 -3.50 -3.08 7.51
C ASP A 258 -2.37 -2.25 8.12
N ILE A 259 -1.73 -1.38 7.34
CA ILE A 259 -0.75 -0.38 7.80
C ILE A 259 -1.06 0.97 7.13
N ALA A 260 -1.25 2.01 7.91
CA ALA A 260 -1.36 3.40 7.48
C ALA A 260 -0.08 4.18 7.83
N LEU A 261 0.66 4.60 6.82
CA LEU A 261 1.92 5.32 6.94
C LEU A 261 1.75 6.79 6.58
N VAL A 262 2.31 7.70 7.39
CA VAL A 262 2.20 9.15 7.21
C VAL A 262 3.57 9.81 7.17
N ASP A 263 3.81 10.68 6.16
CA ASP A 263 4.92 11.63 6.13
C ASP A 263 4.52 12.90 6.89
N HIS A 264 5.00 13.07 8.13
CA HIS A 264 4.65 14.21 8.99
C HIS A 264 5.73 15.30 8.99
N LYS A 265 5.34 16.50 8.58
CA LYS A 265 6.25 17.60 8.23
C LYS A 265 6.60 18.56 9.37
N CYS A 266 5.93 18.58 10.51
CA CYS A 266 6.12 19.67 11.49
C CYS A 266 6.01 19.20 12.95
N PRO A 267 6.57 19.96 13.95
CA PRO A 267 6.50 19.56 15.35
C PRO A 267 5.08 19.41 15.86
N ILE A 268 4.90 18.43 16.73
CA ILE A 268 3.69 18.24 17.54
C ILE A 268 3.95 18.84 18.92
N VAL A 269 3.10 19.74 19.37
CA VAL A 269 3.22 20.38 20.67
C VAL A 269 1.96 20.18 21.51
N ARG A 270 2.11 20.25 22.84
CA ARG A 270 0.95 20.17 23.73
C ARG A 270 -0.09 21.25 23.38
N ASP A 271 -1.36 20.94 23.54
CA ASP A 271 -2.46 21.87 23.20
C ASP A 271 -2.31 23.25 23.84
N GLY A 272 -1.83 23.30 25.10
CA GLY A 272 -1.59 24.55 25.83
C GLY A 272 -0.42 25.38 25.33
N ASP A 273 0.51 24.79 24.60
CA ASP A 273 1.72 25.43 24.06
C ASP A 273 1.56 25.76 22.56
N TRP A 274 0.49 25.27 21.94
CA TRP A 274 0.25 25.51 20.53
C TRP A 274 -0.26 26.94 20.28
N VAL A 275 0.33 27.58 19.29
CA VAL A 275 -0.11 28.89 18.80
C VAL A 275 -0.23 28.83 17.29
N GLN A 276 -1.42 29.14 16.79
CA GLN A 276 -1.67 29.21 15.36
C GLN A 276 -0.74 30.24 14.71
N ASN A 277 0.09 29.81 13.76
CA ASN A 277 0.92 30.73 12.96
C ASN A 277 0.06 31.43 11.91
N ARG A 278 -0.12 32.74 12.04
CA ARG A 278 -0.90 33.57 11.09
C ARG A 278 -0.03 34.53 10.29
N THR A 279 1.14 34.91 10.79
CA THR A 279 1.99 35.94 10.20
C THR A 279 3.43 35.72 10.61
N GLY A 280 4.35 35.76 9.66
CA GLY A 280 5.77 35.63 9.90
C GLY A 280 6.44 34.50 9.11
N PRO A 281 7.75 34.32 9.27
CA PRO A 281 8.43 33.16 8.68
C PRO A 281 7.78 31.87 9.19
N PRO A 282 7.79 30.79 8.39
CA PRO A 282 7.17 29.55 8.78
C PRO A 282 7.79 29.02 10.08
N SER A 283 6.98 28.95 11.11
CA SER A 283 7.25 28.23 12.36
C SER A 283 6.05 27.33 12.57
N LEU A 284 6.04 26.23 11.85
CA LEU A 284 4.93 25.32 11.81
C LEU A 284 4.85 24.50 13.09
N SER A 285 3.66 24.11 13.47
CA SER A 285 3.41 23.10 14.49
C SER A 285 1.93 22.75 14.54
N ILE A 286 1.62 21.54 14.98
CA ILE A 286 0.25 21.13 15.25
C ILE A 286 0.04 20.87 16.74
N PRO A 287 -1.18 21.08 17.27
CA PRO A 287 -1.50 20.69 18.64
C PRO A 287 -1.67 19.18 18.76
N GLU A 288 -1.41 18.65 19.93
CA GLU A 288 -1.55 17.23 20.29
C GLU A 288 -2.94 16.66 19.93
N THR A 289 -3.99 17.46 20.08
CA THR A 289 -5.37 17.06 19.72
C THR A 289 -5.50 16.60 18.27
N VAL A 290 -4.61 16.99 17.37
CA VAL A 290 -4.61 16.54 15.96
C VAL A 290 -4.15 15.09 15.83
N VAL A 291 -3.27 14.60 16.72
CA VAL A 291 -2.78 13.22 16.71
C VAL A 291 -3.94 12.24 16.94
N SER A 292 -4.86 12.55 17.85
CA SER A 292 -6.06 11.73 18.02
C SER A 292 -6.94 11.68 16.75
N ARG A 293 -6.85 12.70 15.88
CA ARG A 293 -7.56 12.66 14.58
C ARG A 293 -6.87 11.76 13.55
N TRP A 294 -5.55 11.59 13.67
CA TRP A 294 -4.85 10.60 12.85
C TRP A 294 -5.32 9.19 13.20
N GLU A 295 -5.44 8.88 14.49
CA GLU A 295 -5.95 7.60 14.97
C GLU A 295 -7.40 7.38 14.54
N ASP A 296 -8.27 8.36 14.77
CA ASP A 296 -9.72 8.24 14.53
C ASP A 296 -10.08 8.16 13.03
N PHE A 297 -9.39 8.94 12.17
CA PHE A 297 -9.75 9.10 10.75
C PHE A 297 -8.83 8.33 9.82
N LEU A 298 -7.52 8.32 10.06
CA LEU A 298 -6.52 7.74 9.16
C LEU A 298 -6.08 6.33 9.59
N GLY A 299 -6.24 5.98 10.88
CA GLY A 299 -5.76 4.70 11.41
C GLY A 299 -4.24 4.59 11.42
N VAL A 300 -3.51 5.67 11.74
CA VAL A 300 -2.04 5.76 11.59
C VAL A 300 -1.32 4.72 12.45
N ASP A 301 -0.50 3.89 11.80
CA ASP A 301 0.32 2.84 12.41
C ASP A 301 1.80 3.21 12.50
N ALA A 302 2.30 4.05 11.60
CA ALA A 302 3.68 4.52 11.62
C ALA A 302 3.82 5.93 11.02
N VAL A 303 4.83 6.68 11.49
CA VAL A 303 5.07 8.06 11.07
C VAL A 303 6.53 8.28 10.71
N TYR A 304 6.77 8.85 9.53
CA TYR A 304 8.04 9.42 9.14
C TYR A 304 8.19 10.84 9.64
N LEU A 305 9.32 11.14 10.28
CA LEU A 305 9.59 12.44 10.91
C LEU A 305 10.86 13.12 10.38
N ALA A 306 11.53 12.56 9.36
CA ALA A 306 12.75 13.18 8.84
C ALA A 306 12.47 14.38 7.93
N ALA A 307 11.57 15.28 8.33
CA ALA A 307 11.12 16.39 7.49
C ALA A 307 11.79 17.73 7.83
N ASP A 308 11.79 18.65 6.86
CA ASP A 308 12.45 19.95 6.90
C ASP A 308 11.93 20.89 8.00
N HIS A 309 10.67 20.80 8.38
CA HIS A 309 10.07 21.65 9.42
C HIS A 309 10.10 21.05 10.83
N GLN A 310 10.65 19.88 11.06
CA GLN A 310 10.65 19.23 12.38
C GLN A 310 11.39 20.02 13.47
N SER A 311 12.26 20.95 13.11
CA SER A 311 12.94 21.83 14.06
C SER A 311 12.36 23.24 14.21
N ASP A 312 11.20 23.53 13.61
CA ASP A 312 10.56 24.87 13.64
C ASP A 312 10.25 25.38 15.06
N ARG A 313 10.08 24.49 16.01
CA ARG A 313 9.89 24.82 17.44
C ARG A 313 11.14 24.54 18.29
N GLY A 314 12.30 24.37 17.64
CA GLY A 314 13.58 24.08 18.28
C GLY A 314 13.56 22.74 19.04
N VAL A 315 14.50 22.58 19.96
CA VAL A 315 14.66 21.34 20.76
C VAL A 315 13.40 20.99 21.56
N SER A 316 12.65 21.98 22.03
CA SER A 316 11.40 21.73 22.77
C SER A 316 10.32 21.11 21.87
N GLY A 317 10.23 21.54 20.61
CA GLY A 317 9.31 20.95 19.63
C GLY A 317 9.68 19.52 19.27
N ILE A 318 10.98 19.24 19.02
CA ILE A 318 11.48 17.87 18.78
C ILE A 318 11.12 16.96 19.94
N ARG A 319 11.45 17.38 21.17
CA ARG A 319 11.15 16.62 22.39
C ARG A 319 9.64 16.34 22.54
N SER A 320 8.83 17.39 22.38
CA SER A 320 7.38 17.28 22.50
C SER A 320 6.79 16.31 21.47
N THR A 321 7.26 16.36 20.22
CA THR A 321 6.86 15.44 19.15
C THR A 321 7.12 13.99 19.54
N LEU A 322 8.35 13.69 19.95
CA LEU A 322 8.76 12.34 20.35
C LEU A 322 7.99 11.82 21.58
N GLU A 323 7.78 12.69 22.58
CA GLU A 323 7.02 12.35 23.79
C GLU A 323 5.54 12.06 23.47
N ILE A 324 4.88 12.91 22.68
CA ILE A 324 3.48 12.75 22.31
C ILE A 324 3.26 11.46 21.52
N LEU A 325 4.08 11.21 20.48
CA LEU A 325 3.94 9.98 19.68
C LEU A 325 4.16 8.72 20.51
N ARG A 326 5.11 8.74 21.47
CA ARG A 326 5.29 7.61 22.41
C ARG A 326 4.09 7.42 23.34
N GLU A 327 3.51 8.50 23.84
CA GLU A 327 2.30 8.45 24.69
C GLU A 327 1.09 7.89 23.95
N HIS A 328 0.95 8.19 22.65
CA HIS A 328 -0.06 7.60 21.76
C HIS A 328 0.30 6.20 21.28
N GLY A 329 1.54 5.72 21.54
CA GLY A 329 1.98 4.40 21.09
C GLY A 329 2.21 4.30 19.58
N ILE A 330 2.41 5.44 18.89
CA ILE A 330 2.62 5.49 17.44
C ILE A 330 4.12 5.30 17.12
N PRO A 331 4.51 4.22 16.42
CA PRO A 331 5.86 4.01 15.92
C PRO A 331 6.32 5.15 15.02
N HIS A 332 7.55 5.61 15.17
CA HIS A 332 8.09 6.73 14.40
C HIS A 332 9.60 6.61 14.21
N THR A 333 10.12 7.24 13.15
CA THR A 333 11.54 7.21 12.77
C THR A 333 11.95 8.53 12.11
N GLY A 334 13.25 8.78 12.01
CA GLY A 334 13.80 9.93 11.28
C GLY A 334 14.07 11.18 12.12
N LEU A 335 13.65 11.21 13.40
CA LEU A 335 13.83 12.32 14.34
C LEU A 335 14.31 11.79 15.70
N GLY A 336 15.26 12.46 16.35
CA GLY A 336 15.77 12.02 17.65
C GLY A 336 16.35 13.13 18.50
N MET A 337 16.59 12.81 19.77
CA MET A 337 17.36 13.68 20.70
C MET A 337 18.87 13.60 20.44
N ASP A 338 19.29 12.60 19.66
CA ASP A 338 20.61 12.42 19.09
C ASP A 338 20.53 11.58 17.80
N ILE A 339 21.67 11.34 17.15
CA ILE A 339 21.70 10.58 15.89
C ILE A 339 21.32 9.11 16.09
N ASP A 340 21.64 8.51 17.23
CA ASP A 340 21.30 7.11 17.51
C ASP A 340 19.77 6.91 17.55
N GLU A 341 19.06 7.85 18.17
CA GLU A 341 17.60 7.84 18.20
C GLU A 341 17.00 8.20 16.83
N ALA A 342 17.59 9.16 16.10
CA ALA A 342 17.07 9.60 14.81
C ALA A 342 17.14 8.52 13.71
N VAL A 343 18.13 7.61 13.77
CA VAL A 343 18.26 6.47 12.84
C VAL A 343 17.65 5.18 13.37
N GLU A 344 16.93 5.23 14.50
CA GLU A 344 16.23 4.04 15.01
C GLU A 344 15.02 3.73 14.15
N PRO A 345 14.87 2.49 13.63
CA PRO A 345 13.71 2.10 12.85
C PRO A 345 12.42 2.07 13.67
N ALA A 346 11.31 2.45 13.05
CA ALA A 346 9.98 2.12 13.55
C ALA A 346 9.58 0.72 13.09
N TYR A 347 8.81 -0.02 13.89
CA TYR A 347 8.40 -1.38 13.58
C TYR A 347 6.89 -1.54 13.72
N VAL A 348 6.28 -2.24 12.75
CA VAL A 348 4.87 -2.66 12.78
C VAL A 348 4.82 -4.15 12.46
N GLU A 349 3.96 -4.90 13.14
CA GLU A 349 3.71 -6.31 12.86
C GLU A 349 2.42 -6.48 12.06
N VAL A 350 2.48 -7.18 10.93
CA VAL A 350 1.35 -7.45 10.04
C VAL A 350 1.47 -8.82 9.40
N ALA A 351 0.39 -9.59 9.33
CA ALA A 351 0.37 -10.94 8.73
C ALA A 351 1.49 -11.87 9.24
N GLY A 352 1.92 -11.69 10.51
CA GLY A 352 3.02 -12.44 11.13
C GLY A 352 4.42 -11.99 10.70
N LEU A 353 4.54 -10.90 9.97
CA LEU A 353 5.79 -10.29 9.54
C LEU A 353 6.12 -9.06 10.41
N LYS A 354 7.41 -8.79 10.57
CA LYS A 354 7.92 -7.54 11.14
C LYS A 354 8.37 -6.61 10.02
N VAL A 355 7.63 -5.53 9.82
CA VAL A 355 7.96 -4.46 8.86
C VAL A 355 8.72 -3.35 9.58
N ALA A 356 9.87 -2.96 9.05
CA ALA A 356 10.65 -1.83 9.54
C ALA A 356 10.50 -0.62 8.60
N PHE A 357 10.35 0.55 9.21
CA PHE A 357 10.32 1.84 8.53
C PHE A 357 11.53 2.65 8.96
N VAL A 358 12.19 3.31 7.99
CA VAL A 358 13.36 4.16 8.22
C VAL A 358 13.25 5.41 7.36
N SER A 359 13.69 6.58 7.87
CA SER A 359 13.53 7.85 7.18
C SER A 359 14.73 8.78 7.35
N TRP A 360 15.05 9.53 6.32
CA TRP A 360 16.15 10.51 6.27
C TRP A 360 15.76 11.78 5.53
N ASN A 361 16.44 12.88 5.81
CA ASN A 361 16.17 14.17 5.24
C ASN A 361 17.32 14.68 4.35
N GLU A 362 17.01 15.14 3.15
CA GLU A 362 17.92 15.87 2.27
C GLU A 362 17.55 17.38 2.19
N VAL A 363 16.31 17.74 2.58
CA VAL A 363 15.79 19.11 2.47
C VAL A 363 16.52 20.05 3.44
N LEU A 364 16.95 21.18 2.94
CA LEU A 364 17.66 22.19 3.76
C LEU A 364 16.69 22.87 4.75
N GLY A 365 17.16 23.15 5.95
CA GLY A 365 16.42 23.93 6.96
C GLY A 365 16.40 23.33 8.36
N PRO A 366 16.16 22.00 8.56
CA PRO A 366 16.08 21.45 9.90
C PRO A 366 17.45 21.32 10.55
N THR A 367 17.45 21.15 11.88
CA THR A 367 18.64 20.76 12.62
C THR A 367 18.93 19.30 12.35
N HIS A 368 20.16 18.98 11.93
CA HIS A 368 20.61 17.61 11.77
C HIS A 368 20.93 17.00 13.14
N ALA A 369 20.49 15.77 13.35
CA ALA A 369 20.84 15.02 14.55
C ALA A 369 22.35 14.72 14.57
N GLY A 370 22.96 14.88 15.73
CA GLY A 370 24.36 14.54 15.97
C GLY A 370 24.51 13.73 17.27
N PRO A 371 25.72 13.42 17.71
CA PRO A 371 25.94 12.58 18.90
C PRO A 371 25.28 13.10 20.19
N THR A 372 25.02 14.40 20.27
CA THR A 372 24.33 15.06 21.40
C THR A 372 23.44 16.22 20.92
N THR A 373 23.11 16.24 19.66
CA THR A 373 22.31 17.30 19.03
C THR A 373 20.98 16.73 18.57
N PRO A 374 19.85 17.20 19.13
CA PRO A 374 18.52 16.81 18.64
C PRO A 374 18.29 17.30 17.21
N GLY A 375 17.66 16.46 16.39
CA GLY A 375 17.37 16.80 15.02
C GLY A 375 16.87 15.61 14.18
N VAL A 376 16.83 15.83 12.86
CA VAL A 376 16.48 14.79 11.87
C VAL A 376 17.70 14.00 11.45
N ALA A 377 17.50 12.73 11.10
CA ALA A 377 18.52 11.91 10.44
C ALA A 377 18.79 12.50 9.05
N TRP A 378 20.06 12.86 8.77
CA TRP A 378 20.44 13.37 7.46
C TRP A 378 20.64 12.26 6.44
N LEU A 379 20.20 12.43 5.20
CA LEU A 379 20.37 11.45 4.13
C LEU A 379 21.85 11.37 3.72
N THR A 380 22.53 10.38 4.24
CA THR A 380 23.91 10.02 3.92
C THR A 380 24.04 8.50 3.86
N GLU A 381 24.98 8.00 3.09
CA GLU A 381 25.27 6.55 3.01
C GLU A 381 25.52 5.95 4.41
N GLU A 382 26.22 6.68 5.32
CA GLU A 382 26.48 6.24 6.70
C GLU A 382 25.19 6.04 7.48
N ASN A 383 24.27 7.02 7.46
CA ASN A 383 23.00 6.96 8.20
C ASN A 383 22.04 5.93 7.59
N VAL A 384 22.05 5.78 6.25
CA VAL A 384 21.30 4.73 5.56
C VAL A 384 21.76 3.34 6.04
N ASN A 385 23.07 3.08 5.99
CA ASN A 385 23.65 1.82 6.46
C ASN A 385 23.38 1.59 7.96
N ALA A 386 23.41 2.63 8.79
CA ALA A 386 23.14 2.50 10.22
C ALA A 386 21.69 2.10 10.50
N ALA A 387 20.70 2.77 9.90
CA ALA A 387 19.28 2.51 10.14
C ALA A 387 18.86 1.13 9.56
N VAL A 388 19.21 0.84 8.30
CA VAL A 388 18.90 -0.44 7.66
C VAL A 388 19.62 -1.58 8.39
N GLY A 389 20.88 -1.38 8.82
CA GLY A 389 21.64 -2.35 9.62
C GLY A 389 20.95 -2.69 10.95
N ARG A 390 20.35 -1.71 11.63
CA ARG A 390 19.54 -1.92 12.84
C ARG A 390 18.27 -2.71 12.55
N ALA A 391 17.55 -2.38 11.48
CA ALA A 391 16.37 -3.12 11.06
C ALA A 391 16.69 -4.60 10.79
N ARG A 392 17.76 -4.87 10.06
CA ARG A 392 18.25 -6.24 9.81
C ARG A 392 18.67 -6.96 11.09
N ALA A 393 19.37 -6.28 12.00
CA ALA A 393 19.77 -6.84 13.30
C ALA A 393 18.57 -7.19 14.18
N ALA A 394 17.46 -6.44 14.05
CA ALA A 394 16.19 -6.71 14.72
C ALA A 394 15.35 -7.78 14.00
N SER A 395 15.87 -8.40 12.93
CA SER A 395 15.20 -9.42 12.12
C SER A 395 13.91 -8.91 11.48
N ALA A 396 13.94 -7.70 10.90
CA ALA A 396 12.86 -7.21 10.06
C ALA A 396 12.76 -8.06 8.80
N ASP A 397 11.54 -8.46 8.46
CA ASP A 397 11.23 -9.26 7.27
C ASP A 397 11.15 -8.38 6.02
N LEU A 398 10.69 -7.13 6.16
CA LEU A 398 10.58 -6.13 5.10
C LEU A 398 11.07 -4.77 5.63
N ILE A 399 11.82 -4.02 4.82
CA ILE A 399 12.34 -2.70 5.15
C ILE A 399 11.85 -1.69 4.13
N ILE A 400 11.10 -0.68 4.61
CA ILE A 400 10.55 0.41 3.79
C ILE A 400 11.28 1.70 4.15
N CYS A 401 11.86 2.33 3.14
CA CYS A 401 12.74 3.48 3.26
C CYS A 401 12.05 4.74 2.75
N ASP A 402 12.13 5.82 3.53
CA ASP A 402 11.59 7.14 3.19
C ASP A 402 12.70 8.19 3.15
N PRO A 403 13.20 8.52 1.97
CA PRO A 403 14.02 9.71 1.78
C PRO A 403 13.13 10.94 1.57
N GLN A 404 13.37 11.99 2.36
CA GLN A 404 12.79 13.31 2.13
C GLN A 404 13.66 14.07 1.12
N TRP A 405 13.23 14.05 -0.16
CA TRP A 405 13.99 14.58 -1.29
C TRP A 405 14.05 16.10 -1.34
N TRP A 406 15.13 16.63 -1.88
CA TRP A 406 15.22 18.05 -2.28
C TRP A 406 15.91 18.23 -3.63
N GLY A 407 17.10 17.64 -3.86
CA GLY A 407 17.85 17.78 -5.09
C GLY A 407 18.12 19.22 -5.54
N GLY A 408 17.64 20.23 -4.81
CA GLY A 408 17.69 21.66 -5.12
C GLY A 408 16.33 22.30 -5.42
N ASP A 409 15.26 21.53 -5.54
CA ASP A 409 13.88 21.98 -5.75
C ASP A 409 12.90 20.94 -5.17
N GLU A 410 11.82 21.40 -4.55
CA GLU A 410 10.75 20.57 -3.95
C GLU A 410 9.52 20.43 -4.87
N TYR A 411 9.59 20.96 -6.09
CA TYR A 411 8.44 21.08 -6.99
C TYR A 411 8.63 20.36 -8.32
N HIS A 412 9.46 19.33 -8.36
CA HIS A 412 9.67 18.52 -9.57
C HIS A 412 9.23 17.07 -9.36
N PRO A 413 8.63 16.42 -10.37
CA PRO A 413 8.17 15.05 -10.26
C PRO A 413 9.28 14.01 -10.48
N ASP A 414 10.39 14.39 -11.13
CA ASP A 414 11.48 13.50 -11.50
C ASP A 414 12.47 13.32 -10.36
N LEU A 415 13.16 12.19 -10.30
CA LEU A 415 14.33 12.01 -9.46
C LEU A 415 15.59 12.53 -10.16
N TRP A 416 16.34 13.39 -9.48
CA TRP A 416 17.60 13.95 -9.97
C TRP A 416 18.78 13.00 -9.71
N ALA A 417 19.92 13.28 -10.35
CA ALA A 417 21.08 12.41 -10.27
C ALA A 417 21.57 12.13 -8.83
N SER A 418 21.50 13.13 -7.93
CA SER A 418 21.84 12.97 -6.51
C SER A 418 20.86 12.05 -5.77
N GLN A 419 19.59 12.13 -6.11
CA GLN A 419 18.54 11.28 -5.53
C GLN A 419 18.66 9.84 -6.03
N LEU A 420 18.97 9.65 -7.31
CA LEU A 420 19.27 8.32 -7.86
C LEU A 420 20.52 7.70 -7.21
N GLU A 421 21.55 8.51 -6.89
CA GLU A 421 22.71 8.04 -6.12
C GLU A 421 22.30 7.56 -4.71
N ALA A 422 21.40 8.30 -4.04
CA ALA A 422 20.88 7.89 -2.74
C ALA A 422 20.01 6.62 -2.83
N VAL A 423 19.27 6.42 -3.92
CA VAL A 423 18.58 5.15 -4.19
C VAL A 423 19.56 3.98 -4.24
N GLU A 424 20.72 4.15 -4.90
CA GLU A 424 21.74 3.09 -4.94
C GLU A 424 22.31 2.77 -3.53
N TRP A 425 22.44 3.77 -2.64
CA TRP A 425 22.84 3.51 -1.24
C TRP A 425 21.78 2.71 -0.50
N MET A 426 20.50 3.05 -0.67
CA MET A 426 19.37 2.36 -0.03
C MET A 426 19.23 0.93 -0.54
N ASP A 427 19.32 0.71 -1.86
CA ASP A 427 19.30 -0.63 -2.45
C ASP A 427 20.47 -1.48 -1.94
N ALA A 428 21.68 -0.92 -1.92
CA ALA A 428 22.89 -1.61 -1.43
C ALA A 428 22.82 -1.95 0.06
N ALA A 429 22.20 -1.10 0.88
CA ALA A 429 21.97 -1.36 2.29
C ALA A 429 20.88 -2.42 2.53
N GLY A 430 19.95 -2.57 1.58
CA GLY A 430 18.88 -3.57 1.61
C GLY A 430 17.50 -3.01 1.96
N CYS A 431 17.17 -1.80 1.50
CA CYS A 431 15.77 -1.34 1.44
C CYS A 431 15.00 -2.22 0.44
N ASP A 432 13.84 -2.70 0.84
CA ASP A 432 12.99 -3.52 -0.03
C ASP A 432 12.04 -2.65 -0.87
N GLN A 433 11.55 -1.54 -0.30
CA GLN A 433 10.74 -0.55 -0.98
C GLN A 433 11.21 0.86 -0.59
N ILE A 434 11.11 1.82 -1.52
CA ILE A 434 11.46 3.22 -1.28
C ILE A 434 10.24 4.08 -1.59
N ILE A 435 9.73 4.78 -0.57
CA ILE A 435 8.58 5.68 -0.69
C ILE A 435 9.05 7.04 -0.20
N GLY A 436 9.41 7.91 -1.14
CA GLY A 436 9.96 9.21 -0.81
C GLY A 436 8.91 10.24 -0.39
N GLY A 437 9.39 11.26 0.30
CA GLY A 437 8.65 12.46 0.68
C GLY A 437 9.42 13.72 0.27
N GLY A 438 9.12 14.87 0.91
CA GLY A 438 9.82 16.12 0.67
C GLY A 438 9.31 16.90 -0.53
N LEU A 439 8.96 16.23 -1.62
CA LEU A 439 8.36 16.85 -2.80
C LEU A 439 6.93 17.30 -2.48
N HIS A 440 6.62 18.54 -2.87
CA HIS A 440 5.28 19.11 -2.71
C HIS A 440 4.34 18.83 -3.89
N VAL A 441 4.77 18.03 -4.83
CA VAL A 441 4.02 17.54 -6.00
C VAL A 441 4.11 16.02 -6.06
N THR A 442 3.19 15.40 -6.76
CA THR A 442 3.28 13.95 -7.01
C THR A 442 4.48 13.65 -7.89
N GLY A 443 5.31 12.72 -7.46
CA GLY A 443 6.50 12.29 -8.18
C GLY A 443 6.32 11.00 -8.94
N GLY A 444 7.28 10.67 -9.80
CA GLY A 444 7.30 9.48 -10.64
C GLY A 444 7.45 8.18 -9.84
N LEU A 445 7.11 7.09 -10.50
CA LEU A 445 7.20 5.71 -10.02
C LEU A 445 8.25 4.96 -10.84
N PHE A 446 9.15 4.28 -10.15
CA PHE A 446 10.16 3.44 -10.77
C PHE A 446 10.04 2.02 -10.21
N LEU A 447 9.99 1.03 -11.10
CA LEU A 447 9.98 -0.37 -10.72
C LEU A 447 11.33 -0.99 -11.08
N ARG A 448 11.90 -1.77 -10.17
CA ARG A 448 13.16 -2.47 -10.39
C ARG A 448 13.03 -3.95 -10.04
N GLN A 449 13.58 -4.83 -10.88
CA GLN A 449 13.64 -6.25 -10.57
C GLN A 449 14.67 -6.49 -9.45
N HIS A 450 14.24 -7.19 -8.41
CA HIS A 450 15.06 -7.59 -7.28
C HIS A 450 15.03 -9.12 -7.12
N PRO A 451 16.03 -9.75 -6.49
CA PRO A 451 16.01 -11.20 -6.26
C PRO A 451 14.77 -11.71 -5.51
N ASN A 452 14.15 -10.87 -4.68
CA ASN A 452 13.00 -11.21 -3.86
C ASN A 452 11.66 -10.70 -4.45
N GLY A 453 11.65 -10.23 -5.70
CA GLY A 453 10.47 -9.66 -6.34
C GLY A 453 10.74 -8.31 -6.99
N VAL A 454 9.73 -7.45 -7.04
CA VAL A 454 9.84 -6.09 -7.59
C VAL A 454 9.97 -5.07 -6.46
N SER A 455 10.98 -4.23 -6.53
CA SER A 455 11.14 -3.06 -5.67
C SER A 455 10.44 -1.85 -6.29
N LEU A 456 9.68 -1.14 -5.47
CA LEU A 456 9.04 0.14 -5.79
C LEU A 456 9.94 1.28 -5.33
N ILE A 457 10.14 2.27 -6.19
CA ILE A 457 10.69 3.57 -5.84
C ILE A 457 9.65 4.62 -6.23
N GLN A 458 8.94 5.19 -5.27
CA GLN A 458 8.00 6.28 -5.46
C GLN A 458 8.68 7.58 -5.04
N ALA A 459 8.77 8.57 -5.93
CA ALA A 459 9.44 9.83 -5.64
C ALA A 459 8.70 10.67 -4.58
N GLY A 460 7.37 10.64 -4.54
CA GLY A 460 6.58 11.26 -3.48
C GLY A 460 5.08 11.33 -3.80
N PRO A 461 4.20 11.12 -2.79
CA PRO A 461 2.74 11.19 -2.97
C PRO A 461 2.19 12.63 -3.10
N GLY A 462 3.03 13.65 -2.90
CA GLY A 462 2.61 15.07 -2.89
C GLY A 462 2.09 15.54 -1.53
N ASN A 463 1.43 16.70 -1.49
CA ASN A 463 0.88 17.26 -0.26
C ASN A 463 -0.46 16.62 0.10
N TYR A 464 -0.59 16.05 1.30
CA TYR A 464 -1.89 15.58 1.81
C TYR A 464 -2.66 16.68 2.58
N MET A 465 -1.99 17.33 3.52
CA MET A 465 -2.60 18.42 4.31
C MET A 465 -1.54 19.50 4.60
N TYR A 466 -0.92 19.98 3.53
CA TYR A 466 0.13 21.00 3.60
C TYR A 466 -0.23 22.18 2.69
N GLY A 467 -0.78 23.23 3.26
CA GLY A 467 -1.39 24.34 2.54
C GLY A 467 -0.42 25.18 1.72
N GLN A 468 -0.30 24.90 0.44
CA GLN A 468 0.50 25.66 -0.56
C GLN A 468 -0.38 26.04 -1.76
N PRO A 469 -1.15 27.17 -1.68
CA PRO A 469 -2.20 27.50 -2.64
C PRO A 469 -1.71 28.24 -3.89
N TRP A 470 -0.48 28.14 -4.29
CA TRP A 470 0.08 28.91 -5.39
C TRP A 470 0.23 28.15 -6.70
N TRP A 471 0.13 26.85 -6.70
CA TRP A 471 0.20 26.01 -7.87
C TRP A 471 -0.83 24.86 -7.77
N GLN A 472 -1.41 24.44 -8.90
CA GLN A 472 -2.38 23.35 -8.90
C GLN A 472 -1.77 22.06 -8.35
N GLN A 473 -0.56 21.72 -8.79
CA GLN A 473 0.11 20.49 -8.40
C GLN A 473 0.42 20.39 -6.90
N THR A 474 0.59 21.55 -6.21
CA THR A 474 0.79 21.56 -4.75
C THR A 474 -0.53 21.42 -3.96
N GLN A 475 -1.67 21.48 -4.65
CA GLN A 475 -3.00 21.27 -4.07
C GLN A 475 -3.55 19.87 -4.40
N GLU A 476 -2.81 19.08 -5.13
CA GLU A 476 -3.13 17.72 -5.54
C GLU A 476 -2.16 16.72 -4.92
N GLY A 477 -2.58 15.48 -4.85
CA GLY A 477 -1.77 14.39 -4.36
C GLY A 477 -2.42 13.04 -4.64
N VAL A 478 -1.76 11.99 -4.19
CA VAL A 478 -2.30 10.63 -4.21
C VAL A 478 -2.16 9.98 -2.85
N ILE A 479 -3.11 9.15 -2.48
CA ILE A 479 -2.88 8.10 -1.49
C ILE A 479 -2.31 6.91 -2.26
N LEU A 480 -1.11 6.49 -1.92
CA LEU A 480 -0.48 5.30 -2.45
C LEU A 480 -1.01 4.10 -1.67
N ASP A 481 -1.55 3.13 -2.37
CA ASP A 481 -2.15 1.92 -1.80
C ASP A 481 -1.41 0.71 -2.39
N LEU A 482 -0.75 -0.04 -1.53
CA LEU A 482 0.13 -1.15 -1.85
C LEU A 482 -0.42 -2.45 -1.28
N THR A 483 -0.46 -3.50 -2.08
CA THR A 483 -0.79 -4.85 -1.62
C THR A 483 0.43 -5.74 -1.67
N PHE A 484 0.66 -6.45 -0.59
CA PHE A 484 1.76 -7.41 -0.43
C PHE A 484 1.21 -8.83 -0.24
N ARG A 485 1.99 -9.79 -0.67
CA ARG A 485 1.84 -11.22 -0.33
C ARG A 485 3.14 -11.69 0.34
N GLY A 486 3.08 -11.93 1.64
CA GLY A 486 4.31 -12.06 2.42
C GLY A 486 5.13 -10.78 2.31
N THR A 487 6.38 -10.87 1.90
CA THR A 487 7.27 -9.72 1.66
C THR A 487 7.26 -9.23 0.20
N THR A 488 6.47 -9.85 -0.68
CA THR A 488 6.45 -9.51 -2.10
C THR A 488 5.36 -8.49 -2.40
N LEU A 489 5.72 -7.35 -2.99
CA LEU A 489 4.76 -6.38 -3.54
C LEU A 489 4.06 -7.01 -4.76
N VAL A 490 2.72 -7.00 -4.77
CA VAL A 490 1.92 -7.60 -5.85
C VAL A 490 1.01 -6.62 -6.57
N SER A 491 0.60 -5.51 -5.93
CA SER A 491 -0.25 -4.51 -6.57
C SER A 491 0.04 -3.11 -6.07
N ILE A 492 -0.13 -2.14 -6.95
CA ILE A 492 0.00 -0.70 -6.67
C ILE A 492 -1.26 -0.01 -7.18
N ARG A 493 -1.85 0.83 -6.33
CA ARG A 493 -2.97 1.69 -6.69
C ARG A 493 -2.69 3.11 -6.24
N PHE A 494 -3.21 4.06 -7.01
CA PHE A 494 -3.15 5.47 -6.70
C PHE A 494 -4.57 6.02 -6.58
N HIS A 495 -4.87 6.65 -5.46
CA HIS A 495 -6.13 7.35 -5.23
C HIS A 495 -5.87 8.86 -5.34
N PRO A 496 -6.10 9.48 -6.50
CA PRO A 496 -5.87 10.91 -6.69
C PRO A 496 -6.88 11.74 -5.89
N TYR A 497 -6.41 12.84 -5.34
CA TYR A 497 -7.25 13.80 -4.62
C TYR A 497 -6.83 15.25 -4.91
N VAL A 498 -7.73 16.17 -4.60
CA VAL A 498 -7.45 17.61 -4.50
C VAL A 498 -7.74 18.09 -3.08
N MET A 499 -6.89 18.99 -2.55
CA MET A 499 -7.12 19.63 -1.25
C MET A 499 -8.13 20.77 -1.37
N LEU A 500 -9.39 20.51 -1.03
CA LEU A 500 -10.41 21.56 -0.94
C LEU A 500 -10.00 22.62 0.08
N LEU A 501 -10.06 23.88 -0.33
CA LEU A 501 -9.62 25.01 0.48
C LEU A 501 -8.17 24.88 1.03
N ASN A 502 -7.31 24.15 0.32
CA ASN A 502 -5.92 23.84 0.71
C ASN A 502 -5.75 23.18 2.08
N ALA A 503 -6.72 22.41 2.52
CA ALA A 503 -6.72 21.82 3.87
C ALA A 503 -7.49 20.52 4.00
N ARG A 504 -8.34 20.15 3.01
CA ARG A 504 -9.22 19.01 3.10
C ARG A 504 -9.06 18.14 1.87
N PRO A 505 -8.22 17.12 1.91
CA PRO A 505 -8.07 16.16 0.81
C PRO A 505 -9.41 15.50 0.48
N SER A 506 -9.80 15.55 -0.78
CA SER A 506 -11.03 14.94 -1.30
C SER A 506 -10.75 14.27 -2.61
N LEU A 507 -11.14 13.00 -2.74
CA LEU A 507 -10.86 12.14 -3.90
C LEU A 507 -11.40 12.74 -5.20
N THR A 508 -10.64 12.60 -6.25
CA THR A 508 -11.07 12.90 -7.62
C THR A 508 -11.16 11.61 -8.41
N ASP A 509 -12.11 11.53 -9.33
CA ASP A 509 -12.28 10.36 -10.18
C ASP A 509 -11.03 10.15 -11.07
N PRO A 510 -10.35 9.00 -11.02
CA PRO A 510 -9.20 8.70 -11.88
C PRO A 510 -9.49 8.80 -13.38
N GLU A 511 -10.70 8.45 -13.82
CA GLU A 511 -11.15 8.56 -15.22
C GLU A 511 -11.67 9.97 -15.54
N GLY A 512 -11.94 10.80 -14.52
CA GLY A 512 -12.32 12.21 -14.58
C GLY A 512 -11.16 13.13 -14.28
N ASP A 513 -11.34 14.09 -13.34
CA ASP A 513 -10.35 15.11 -13.01
C ASP A 513 -9.05 14.53 -12.41
N GLY A 514 -9.11 13.35 -11.81
CA GLY A 514 -7.94 12.67 -11.24
C GLY A 514 -6.90 12.25 -12.26
N HIS A 515 -7.27 12.14 -13.55
CA HIS A 515 -6.33 11.76 -14.60
C HIS A 515 -5.16 12.74 -14.70
N TYR A 516 -5.37 14.05 -14.46
CA TYR A 516 -4.29 15.05 -14.50
C TYR A 516 -3.19 14.77 -13.48
N VAL A 517 -3.55 14.21 -12.32
CA VAL A 517 -2.58 13.82 -11.28
C VAL A 517 -1.83 12.56 -11.72
N LEU A 518 -2.56 11.56 -12.22
CA LEU A 518 -1.99 10.27 -12.59
C LEU A 518 -1.09 10.37 -13.83
N GLU A 519 -1.48 11.12 -14.85
CA GLU A 519 -0.64 11.33 -16.05
C GLU A 519 0.70 11.97 -15.71
N ARG A 520 0.75 12.93 -14.75
CA ARG A 520 2.01 13.51 -14.30
C ARG A 520 2.93 12.49 -13.61
N ILE A 521 2.34 11.56 -12.86
CA ILE A 521 3.12 10.45 -12.26
C ILE A 521 3.69 9.59 -13.39
N TRP A 522 2.86 9.21 -14.35
CA TRP A 522 3.29 8.34 -15.45
C TRP A 522 4.32 8.99 -16.37
N ASP A 523 4.20 10.29 -16.66
CA ASP A 523 5.16 11.06 -17.46
C ASP A 523 6.55 11.11 -16.83
N ALA A 524 6.65 11.02 -15.50
CA ALA A 524 7.89 11.03 -14.73
C ALA A 524 8.35 9.61 -14.32
N SER A 525 7.71 8.56 -14.81
CA SER A 525 7.91 7.18 -14.33
C SER A 525 8.73 6.34 -15.29
N ASP A 526 9.41 5.32 -14.73
CA ASP A 526 9.97 4.18 -15.45
C ASP A 526 9.48 2.90 -14.77
N ILE A 527 8.53 2.22 -15.44
CA ILE A 527 7.84 1.02 -14.94
C ILE A 527 8.22 -0.24 -15.74
N GLU A 528 9.23 -0.16 -16.58
CA GLU A 528 9.80 -1.31 -17.30
C GLU A 528 10.92 -1.95 -16.45
N TYR A 529 10.83 -3.27 -16.19
CA TYR A 529 11.80 -4.04 -15.43
C TYR A 529 11.95 -5.48 -15.94
#